data_2e4059062765e457470669a2a88cccb7
#
_entry.id   2e4059062765e457470669a2a88cccb7
#
_cell.length_a   1.000
_cell.length_b   1.000
_cell.length_c   1.000
_cell.angle_alpha   90.00
_cell.angle_beta   90.00
_cell.angle_gamma   90.00
#
_symmetry.space_group_name_H-M   'P 1'
#
loop_
_entity.id
_entity.type
_entity.pdbx_description
1 polymer ?
#
loop_
_entity_poly.entity_id
_entity_poly.type
_entity_poly.pdbx_seq_one_letter_code
_entity_poly.pdbx_strand_id
1 'polypeptide(L)'
;IKMGYEVAVVGCGNIGLMAIAWAKAFGAKRVFAIDIDDAQLQLAKEFGADVLINSTDIDFHDEIRKYGNGVDLAIESAGNPFTAARVLGLPHKGGEVVYMGIPYADVPIPRFYFERIMRNELHVIGSWCTISAPYPGKEWTNAVEYIGSGKVDVLGMVTHQVNLSEGPEMF
;
A
#
# COMPACT_ATOMS: atom_id res chain seq x y z
N ILE A 1 -1.03 4.82 -10.58
CA ILE A 1 -0.36 3.58 -11.05
C ILE A 1 -0.49 3.52 -12.55
N LYS A 2 0.59 3.15 -13.24
CA LYS A 2 0.62 2.95 -14.70
C LYS A 2 1.01 1.50 -14.98
N MET A 3 0.62 1.02 -16.16
CA MET A 3 1.03 -0.31 -16.64
C MET A 3 2.56 -0.45 -16.60
N GLY A 4 3.03 -1.55 -16.05
CA GLY A 4 4.47 -1.83 -15.94
C GLY A 4 5.14 -1.31 -14.68
N TYR A 5 4.45 -0.56 -13.81
CA TYR A 5 5.02 -0.07 -12.55
C TYR A 5 5.46 -1.21 -11.62
N GLU A 6 6.55 -0.99 -10.93
CA GLU A 6 6.92 -1.73 -9.73
C GLU A 6 6.41 -0.96 -8.52
N VAL A 7 5.60 -1.61 -7.69
CA VAL A 7 4.88 -0.99 -6.58
C VAL A 7 5.27 -1.65 -5.27
N ALA A 8 5.61 -0.87 -4.26
CA ALA A 8 5.80 -1.37 -2.90
C ALA A 8 4.64 -0.90 -2.01
N VAL A 9 4.03 -1.82 -1.28
CA VAL A 9 2.98 -1.54 -0.29
C VAL A 9 3.50 -1.89 1.09
N VAL A 10 3.59 -0.89 1.96
CA VAL A 10 4.06 -1.02 3.33
C VAL A 10 2.85 -1.01 4.27
N GLY A 11 2.65 -2.14 4.95
CA GLY A 11 1.44 -2.46 5.69
C GLY A 11 0.43 -3.21 4.82
N CYS A 12 0.12 -4.45 5.20
CA CYS A 12 -0.78 -5.36 4.47
C CYS A 12 -2.11 -5.58 5.21
N GLY A 13 -2.56 -4.61 6.00
CA GLY A 13 -3.94 -4.58 6.51
C GLY A 13 -4.95 -4.36 5.37
N ASN A 14 -6.23 -4.20 5.70
CA ASN A 14 -7.30 -4.07 4.70
C ASN A 14 -7.01 -3.03 3.61
N ILE A 15 -6.46 -1.87 3.98
CA ILE A 15 -6.12 -0.81 3.03
C ILE A 15 -4.96 -1.24 2.12
N GLY A 16 -3.92 -1.86 2.70
CA GLY A 16 -2.77 -2.35 1.93
C GLY A 16 -3.16 -3.49 0.97
N LEU A 17 -3.99 -4.43 1.41
CA LEU A 17 -4.50 -5.50 0.54
C LEU A 17 -5.30 -4.94 -0.64
N MET A 18 -6.15 -3.94 -0.40
CA MET A 18 -6.83 -3.21 -1.47
C MET A 18 -5.86 -2.53 -2.42
N ALA A 19 -4.83 -1.86 -1.89
CA ALA A 19 -3.82 -1.20 -2.72
C ALA A 19 -3.07 -2.22 -3.61
N ILE A 20 -2.77 -3.42 -3.10
CA ILE A 20 -2.16 -4.52 -3.84
C ILE A 20 -3.09 -4.98 -4.96
N ALA A 21 -4.35 -5.29 -4.65
CA ALA A 21 -5.34 -5.74 -5.62
C ALA A 21 -5.52 -4.71 -6.76
N TRP A 22 -5.67 -3.43 -6.42
CA TRP A 22 -5.78 -2.36 -7.40
C TRP A 22 -4.49 -2.17 -8.21
N ALA A 23 -3.31 -2.30 -7.60
CA ALA A 23 -2.05 -2.22 -8.33
C ALA A 23 -1.98 -3.28 -9.43
N LYS A 24 -2.36 -4.51 -9.12
CA LYS A 24 -2.44 -5.60 -10.11
C LYS A 24 -3.50 -5.34 -11.17
N ALA A 25 -4.69 -4.90 -10.78
CA ALA A 25 -5.78 -4.59 -11.72
C ALA A 25 -5.40 -3.49 -12.71
N PHE A 26 -4.57 -2.52 -12.29
CA PHE A 26 -4.03 -1.48 -13.17
C PHE A 26 -2.75 -1.87 -13.92
N GLY A 27 -2.31 -3.11 -13.83
CA GLY A 27 -1.21 -3.65 -14.63
C GLY A 27 0.18 -3.38 -14.05
N ALA A 28 0.31 -3.30 -12.73
CA ALA A 28 1.63 -3.29 -12.10
C ALA A 28 2.41 -4.55 -12.49
N LYS A 29 3.67 -4.36 -12.91
CA LYS A 29 4.59 -5.44 -13.30
C LYS A 29 4.95 -6.31 -12.10
N ARG A 30 5.21 -5.66 -10.97
CA ARG A 30 5.60 -6.31 -9.72
C ARG A 30 5.06 -5.54 -8.53
N VAL A 31 4.50 -6.26 -7.56
CA VAL A 31 4.02 -5.71 -6.31
C VAL A 31 4.78 -6.36 -5.16
N PHE A 32 5.48 -5.55 -4.38
CA PHE A 32 6.13 -5.92 -3.14
C PHE A 32 5.18 -5.64 -1.98
N ALA A 33 4.88 -6.67 -1.20
CA ALA A 33 4.12 -6.56 0.05
C ALA A 33 5.09 -6.58 1.23
N ILE A 34 5.01 -5.59 2.09
CA ILE A 34 5.90 -5.42 3.25
C ILE A 34 5.05 -5.34 4.50
N ASP A 35 5.24 -6.29 5.42
CA ASP A 35 4.56 -6.32 6.70
C ASP A 35 5.46 -6.97 7.76
N ILE A 36 5.04 -6.94 9.01
CA ILE A 36 5.68 -7.66 10.14
C ILE A 36 4.98 -9.00 10.43
N ASP A 37 3.77 -9.21 9.88
CA ASP A 37 2.94 -10.38 10.11
C ASP A 37 2.91 -11.28 8.87
N ASP A 38 3.40 -12.51 9.01
CA ASP A 38 3.42 -13.50 7.94
C ASP A 38 2.01 -13.89 7.46
N ALA A 39 0.99 -13.87 8.34
CA ALA A 39 -0.38 -14.14 7.94
C ALA A 39 -0.91 -13.07 6.99
N GLN A 40 -0.62 -11.79 7.27
CA GLN A 40 -0.96 -10.68 6.36
C GLN A 40 -0.21 -10.77 5.04
N LEU A 41 1.05 -11.19 5.07
CA LEU A 41 1.84 -11.41 3.85
C LEU A 41 1.28 -12.56 2.99
N GLN A 42 0.78 -13.64 3.60
CA GLN A 42 0.14 -14.71 2.84
C GLN A 42 -1.17 -14.23 2.18
N LEU A 43 -1.99 -13.45 2.89
CA LEU A 43 -3.15 -12.79 2.29
C LEU A 43 -2.72 -11.87 1.15
N ALA A 44 -1.69 -11.05 1.35
CA ALA A 44 -1.17 -10.16 0.31
C ALA A 44 -0.81 -10.91 -0.97
N LYS A 45 -0.27 -12.12 -0.85
CA LYS A 45 0.02 -13.01 -1.99
C LYS A 45 -1.26 -13.41 -2.73
N GLU A 46 -2.32 -13.76 -2.01
CA GLU A 46 -3.61 -14.10 -2.61
C GLU A 46 -4.22 -12.92 -3.36
N PHE A 47 -3.98 -11.69 -2.87
CA PHE A 47 -4.40 -10.45 -3.52
C PHE A 47 -3.46 -9.98 -4.65
N GLY A 48 -2.42 -10.75 -4.96
CA GLY A 48 -1.58 -10.55 -6.13
C GLY A 48 -0.21 -9.95 -5.87
N ALA A 49 0.26 -9.90 -4.62
CA ALA A 49 1.64 -9.54 -4.35
C ALA A 49 2.60 -10.58 -4.94
N ASP A 50 3.65 -10.10 -5.61
CA ASP A 50 4.65 -10.94 -6.26
C ASP A 50 5.82 -11.27 -5.31
N VAL A 51 6.16 -10.36 -4.41
CA VAL A 51 7.27 -10.48 -3.46
C VAL A 51 6.76 -10.14 -2.06
N LEU A 52 7.00 -11.04 -1.12
CA LEU A 52 6.61 -10.88 0.29
C LEU A 52 7.85 -10.58 1.12
N ILE A 53 7.81 -9.53 1.93
CA ILE A 53 8.93 -9.09 2.76
C ILE A 53 8.45 -8.94 4.20
N ASN A 54 8.86 -9.87 5.07
CA ASN A 54 8.69 -9.68 6.50
C ASN A 54 9.78 -8.74 7.00
N SER A 55 9.37 -7.55 7.44
CA SER A 55 10.29 -6.49 7.86
C SER A 55 10.75 -6.58 9.32
N THR A 56 10.40 -7.65 10.03
CA THR A 56 10.88 -7.90 11.38
C THR A 56 12.38 -8.18 11.40
N ASP A 57 12.84 -9.03 10.50
CA ASP A 57 14.23 -9.51 10.44
C ASP A 57 14.99 -9.04 9.20
N ILE A 58 14.30 -8.45 8.23
CA ILE A 58 14.85 -8.09 6.92
C ILE A 58 14.67 -6.59 6.68
N ASP A 59 15.74 -5.90 6.28
CA ASP A 59 15.62 -4.53 5.79
C ASP A 59 14.96 -4.55 4.40
N PHE A 60 13.75 -4.06 4.31
CA PHE A 60 12.97 -4.06 3.08
C PHE A 60 13.60 -3.21 1.95
N HIS A 61 14.48 -2.25 2.26
CA HIS A 61 15.22 -1.53 1.22
C HIS A 61 16.26 -2.45 0.56
N ASP A 62 16.98 -3.25 1.37
CA ASP A 62 17.97 -4.18 0.85
C ASP A 62 17.30 -5.28 0.03
N GLU A 63 16.12 -5.74 0.47
CA GLU A 63 15.37 -6.75 -0.26
C GLU A 63 14.91 -6.22 -1.63
N ILE A 64 14.32 -5.02 -1.68
CA ILE A 64 13.87 -4.40 -2.94
C ILE A 64 15.05 -4.15 -3.89
N ARG A 65 16.23 -3.77 -3.37
CA ARG A 65 17.45 -3.56 -4.19
C ARG A 65 17.89 -4.80 -4.97
N LYS A 66 17.53 -6.00 -4.54
CA LYS A 66 17.82 -7.23 -5.30
C LYS A 66 17.10 -7.27 -6.65
N TYR A 67 16.04 -6.49 -6.79
CA TYR A 67 15.22 -6.43 -8.01
C TYR A 67 15.50 -5.20 -8.87
N GLY A 68 16.18 -4.19 -8.34
CA GLY A 68 16.50 -2.95 -9.06
C GLY A 68 16.85 -1.77 -8.16
N ASN A 69 16.84 -0.58 -8.71
CA ASN A 69 17.24 0.66 -8.02
C ASN A 69 16.10 1.31 -7.20
N GLY A 70 15.06 0.56 -6.86
CA GLY A 70 13.86 1.04 -6.19
C GLY A 70 12.61 0.80 -7.02
N VAL A 71 11.48 1.29 -6.52
CA VAL A 71 10.15 1.12 -7.14
C VAL A 71 9.68 2.42 -7.82
N ASP A 72 8.70 2.31 -8.72
CA ASP A 72 8.04 3.48 -9.30
C ASP A 72 7.13 4.17 -8.27
N LEU A 73 6.44 3.37 -7.46
CA LEU A 73 5.48 3.84 -6.47
C LEU A 73 5.65 3.08 -5.14
N ALA A 74 5.77 3.82 -4.05
CA ALA A 74 5.69 3.27 -2.70
C ALA A 74 4.43 3.80 -2.00
N ILE A 75 3.66 2.90 -1.41
CA ILE A 75 2.42 3.21 -0.67
C ILE A 75 2.66 2.90 0.81
N GLU A 76 2.46 3.88 1.66
CA GLU A 76 2.47 3.71 3.12
C GLU A 76 1.04 3.58 3.62
N SER A 77 0.67 2.43 4.16
CA SER A 77 -0.65 2.11 4.69
C SER A 77 -0.63 1.52 6.11
N ALA A 78 0.55 1.37 6.70
CA ALA A 78 0.69 0.86 8.06
C ALA A 78 0.33 1.91 9.13
N GLY A 79 0.48 3.20 8.83
CA GLY A 79 0.24 4.26 9.80
C GLY A 79 1.23 4.25 10.98
N ASN A 80 2.45 3.77 10.74
CA ASN A 80 3.49 3.68 11.76
C ASN A 80 4.57 4.76 11.50
N PRO A 81 5.02 5.52 12.52
CA PRO A 81 6.06 6.54 12.34
C PRO A 81 7.36 6.01 11.72
N PHE A 82 7.74 4.77 12.04
CA PHE A 82 8.93 4.14 11.48
C PHE A 82 8.80 3.89 9.97
N THR A 83 7.70 3.30 9.54
CA THR A 83 7.44 3.03 8.11
C THR A 83 7.21 4.31 7.33
N ALA A 84 6.50 5.28 7.94
CA ALA A 84 6.26 6.59 7.34
C ALA A 84 7.55 7.37 7.01
N ALA A 85 8.58 7.24 7.84
CA ALA A 85 9.89 7.83 7.55
C ALA A 85 10.64 7.04 6.47
N ARG A 86 10.63 5.71 6.54
CA ARG A 86 11.47 4.84 5.73
C ARG A 86 10.95 4.61 4.31
N VAL A 87 9.64 4.73 4.09
CA VAL A 87 9.02 4.61 2.77
C VAL A 87 9.64 5.56 1.72
N LEU A 88 10.13 6.72 2.16
CA LEU A 88 10.83 7.69 1.32
C LEU A 88 12.12 7.14 0.67
N GLY A 89 12.66 6.05 1.20
CA GLY A 89 13.85 5.39 0.67
C GLY A 89 13.57 4.36 -0.42
N LEU A 90 12.33 4.01 -0.67
CA LEU A 90 11.94 2.94 -1.58
C LEU A 90 11.89 3.35 -3.06
N PRO A 91 11.37 4.55 -3.43
CA PRO A 91 11.28 4.88 -4.84
C PRO A 91 12.65 5.21 -5.46
N HIS A 92 12.79 4.87 -6.72
CA HIS A 92 13.88 5.33 -7.56
C HIS A 92 13.75 6.84 -7.87
N LYS A 93 14.70 7.40 -8.63
CA LYS A 93 14.65 8.81 -9.04
C LYS A 93 13.41 9.09 -9.91
N GLY A 94 12.65 10.14 -9.54
CA GLY A 94 11.39 10.52 -10.18
C GLY A 94 10.19 9.65 -9.77
N GLY A 95 10.38 8.75 -8.80
CA GLY A 95 9.29 7.89 -8.30
C GLY A 95 8.34 8.61 -7.35
N GLU A 96 7.31 7.90 -6.94
CA GLU A 96 6.18 8.43 -6.18
C GLU A 96 6.09 7.77 -4.78
N VAL A 97 5.70 8.56 -3.78
CA VAL A 97 5.30 8.07 -2.45
C VAL A 97 3.88 8.52 -2.16
N VAL A 98 3.01 7.60 -1.79
CA VAL A 98 1.64 7.88 -1.35
C VAL A 98 1.48 7.48 0.10
N TYR A 99 1.11 8.44 0.94
CA TYR A 99 0.75 8.21 2.33
C TYR A 99 -0.77 8.03 2.45
N MET A 100 -1.19 6.86 2.89
CA MET A 100 -2.58 6.50 3.18
C MET A 100 -2.77 6.21 4.68
N GLY A 101 -1.73 5.69 5.33
CA GLY A 101 -1.72 5.44 6.77
C GLY A 101 -1.62 6.73 7.56
N ILE A 102 -2.36 6.82 8.68
CA ILE A 102 -2.27 7.93 9.62
C ILE A 102 -1.35 7.50 10.76
N PRO A 103 -0.17 8.13 10.90
CA PRO A 103 0.73 7.82 12.00
C PRO A 103 0.08 8.10 13.36
N TYR A 104 0.25 7.17 14.29
CA TYR A 104 -0.29 7.29 15.66
C TYR A 104 0.55 8.20 16.58
N ALA A 105 1.70 8.68 16.10
CA ALA A 105 2.61 9.57 16.83
C ALA A 105 3.43 10.42 15.85
N ASP A 106 4.26 11.33 16.37
CA ASP A 106 5.17 12.15 15.57
C ASP A 106 6.07 11.29 14.68
N VAL A 107 6.33 11.75 13.47
CA VAL A 107 7.19 11.07 12.50
C VAL A 107 8.57 11.74 12.45
N PRO A 108 9.54 11.26 13.22
CA PRO A 108 10.92 11.73 13.10
C PRO A 108 11.54 11.17 11.80
N ILE A 109 11.70 12.03 10.81
CA ILE A 109 12.30 11.62 9.53
C ILE A 109 13.81 11.86 9.60
N PRO A 110 14.66 10.82 9.65
CA PRO A 110 16.12 10.98 9.56
C PRO A 110 16.50 11.73 8.30
N ARG A 111 17.55 12.57 8.40
CA ARG A 111 18.07 13.38 7.29
C ARG A 111 18.27 12.56 6.02
N PHE A 112 18.74 11.33 6.12
CA PHE A 112 18.94 10.42 4.99
C PHE A 112 17.66 10.21 4.16
N TYR A 113 16.52 9.98 4.80
CA TYR A 113 15.24 9.78 4.10
C TYR A 113 14.66 11.11 3.62
N PHE A 114 14.76 12.17 4.43
CA PHE A 114 14.29 13.48 4.02
C PHE A 114 15.00 14.00 2.76
N GLU A 115 16.33 13.82 2.68
CA GLU A 115 17.11 14.22 1.51
C GLU A 115 16.71 13.45 0.23
N ARG A 116 16.10 12.25 0.35
CA ARG A 116 15.63 11.51 -0.81
C ARG A 116 14.55 12.25 -1.58
N ILE A 117 13.71 13.04 -0.89
CA ILE A 117 12.69 13.86 -1.54
C ILE A 117 13.32 14.75 -2.60
N MET A 118 14.40 15.45 -2.27
CA MET A 118 15.10 16.34 -3.18
C MET A 118 16.04 15.62 -4.13
N ARG A 119 16.88 14.71 -3.61
CA ARG A 119 17.90 14.03 -4.42
C ARG A 119 17.32 13.08 -5.46
N ASN A 120 16.20 12.48 -5.14
CA ASN A 120 15.48 11.58 -6.05
C ASN A 120 14.32 12.28 -6.77
N GLU A 121 14.08 13.57 -6.55
CA GLU A 121 12.99 14.32 -7.20
C GLU A 121 11.64 13.60 -7.00
N LEU A 122 11.36 13.17 -5.75
CA LEU A 122 10.18 12.35 -5.44
C LEU A 122 8.89 13.18 -5.48
N HIS A 123 7.84 12.56 -5.99
CA HIS A 123 6.47 13.06 -5.81
C HIS A 123 5.89 12.47 -4.53
N VAL A 124 5.72 13.32 -3.50
CA VAL A 124 5.17 12.93 -2.21
C VAL A 124 3.71 13.37 -2.14
N ILE A 125 2.81 12.42 -1.96
CA ILE A 125 1.36 12.60 -2.08
C ILE A 125 0.70 12.12 -0.79
N GLY A 126 -0.12 12.96 -0.17
CA GLY A 126 -1.06 12.54 0.87
C GLY A 126 -2.38 12.12 0.23
N SER A 127 -2.92 10.98 0.66
CA SER A 127 -4.25 10.53 0.26
C SER A 127 -5.18 10.52 1.47
N TRP A 128 -6.33 11.16 1.34
CA TRP A 128 -7.40 11.14 2.33
C TRP A 128 -8.66 10.52 1.76
N CYS A 129 -9.55 10.08 2.62
CA CYS A 129 -10.80 9.48 2.15
C CYS A 129 -11.65 10.49 1.37
N THR A 130 -12.19 10.03 0.29
CA THR A 130 -13.36 10.51 -0.46
C THR A 130 -13.55 12.04 -0.50
N ILE A 131 -12.69 12.73 -1.20
CA ILE A 131 -12.83 14.19 -1.46
C ILE A 131 -13.33 14.49 -2.88
N SER A 132 -13.82 13.49 -3.60
CA SER A 132 -14.32 13.68 -4.95
C SER A 132 -15.56 14.56 -4.99
N ALA A 133 -15.50 15.56 -5.83
CA ALA A 133 -16.66 16.39 -6.14
C ALA A 133 -16.83 16.45 -7.66
N PRO A 134 -18.05 16.24 -8.19
CA PRO A 134 -19.28 15.91 -7.44
C PRO A 134 -19.30 14.46 -6.94
N TYR A 135 -20.01 14.20 -5.84
CA TYR A 135 -20.26 12.86 -5.35
C TYR A 135 -21.40 12.17 -6.14
N PRO A 136 -21.31 10.87 -6.47
CA PRO A 136 -20.16 10.00 -6.30
C PRO A 136 -19.09 10.28 -7.35
N GLY A 137 -17.80 10.32 -6.94
CA GLY A 137 -16.70 10.47 -7.87
C GLY A 137 -16.35 9.18 -8.62
N LYS A 138 -15.37 9.27 -9.50
CA LYS A 138 -14.93 8.12 -10.31
C LYS A 138 -14.46 6.94 -9.48
N GLU A 139 -13.88 7.19 -8.29
CA GLU A 139 -13.43 6.14 -7.39
C GLU A 139 -14.58 5.23 -6.95
N TRP A 140 -15.76 5.79 -6.71
CA TRP A 140 -16.94 5.02 -6.35
C TRP A 140 -17.48 4.19 -7.52
N THR A 141 -17.63 4.84 -8.68
CA THR A 141 -18.15 4.15 -9.88
C THR A 141 -17.20 3.05 -10.34
N ASN A 142 -15.89 3.33 -10.33
CA ASN A 142 -14.88 2.34 -10.69
C ASN A 142 -14.83 1.18 -9.68
N ALA A 143 -14.93 1.46 -8.36
CA ALA A 143 -14.95 0.41 -7.36
C ALA A 143 -16.12 -0.54 -7.58
N VAL A 144 -17.34 0.00 -7.77
CA VAL A 144 -18.54 -0.82 -8.05
C VAL A 144 -18.37 -1.64 -9.34
N GLU A 145 -17.84 -1.04 -10.41
CA GLU A 145 -17.65 -1.73 -11.69
C GLU A 145 -16.60 -2.85 -11.58
N TYR A 146 -15.44 -2.57 -11.00
CA TYR A 146 -14.33 -3.53 -10.95
C TYR A 146 -14.61 -4.68 -9.99
N ILE A 147 -15.23 -4.41 -8.84
CA ILE A 147 -15.67 -5.44 -7.91
C ILE A 147 -16.83 -6.24 -8.51
N GLY A 148 -17.84 -5.57 -9.06
CA GLY A 148 -18.99 -6.22 -9.66
C GLY A 148 -18.66 -7.08 -10.89
N SER A 149 -17.62 -6.72 -11.64
CA SER A 149 -17.13 -7.51 -12.78
C SER A 149 -16.11 -8.61 -12.40
N GLY A 150 -15.75 -8.72 -11.11
CA GLY A 150 -14.77 -9.68 -10.64
C GLY A 150 -13.31 -9.35 -11.01
N LYS A 151 -13.04 -8.14 -11.50
CA LYS A 151 -11.66 -7.69 -11.79
C LYS A 151 -10.85 -7.44 -10.52
N VAL A 152 -11.51 -7.07 -9.44
CA VAL A 152 -10.95 -6.95 -8.10
C VAL A 152 -11.80 -7.81 -7.17
N ASP A 153 -11.22 -8.87 -6.63
CA ASP A 153 -11.87 -9.70 -5.62
C ASP A 153 -11.59 -9.12 -4.24
N VAL A 154 -12.66 -8.86 -3.49
CA VAL A 154 -12.59 -8.34 -2.12
C VAL A 154 -13.16 -9.31 -1.09
N LEU A 155 -13.75 -10.43 -1.53
CA LEU A 155 -14.42 -11.37 -0.63
C LEU A 155 -13.45 -12.04 0.33
N GLY A 156 -12.21 -12.29 -0.09
CA GLY A 156 -11.15 -12.82 0.76
C GLY A 156 -10.75 -11.90 1.93
N MET A 157 -11.17 -10.63 1.91
CA MET A 157 -10.94 -9.69 3.02
C MET A 157 -12.00 -9.80 4.13
N VAL A 158 -13.13 -10.46 3.85
CA VAL A 158 -14.22 -10.60 4.81
C VAL A 158 -13.91 -11.73 5.76
N THR A 159 -13.47 -11.40 6.97
CA THR A 159 -13.09 -12.39 8.00
C THR A 159 -14.27 -12.89 8.80
N HIS A 160 -15.31 -12.07 9.00
CA HIS A 160 -16.48 -12.40 9.80
C HIS A 160 -17.76 -11.93 9.13
N GLN A 161 -18.80 -12.74 9.20
CA GLN A 161 -20.16 -12.39 8.80
C GLN A 161 -21.07 -12.66 9.99
N VAL A 162 -21.67 -11.61 10.53
CA VAL A 162 -22.52 -11.68 11.72
C VAL A 162 -23.83 -10.95 11.49
N ASN A 163 -24.86 -11.28 12.27
CA ASN A 163 -26.08 -10.50 12.26
C ASN A 163 -25.84 -9.11 12.85
N LEU A 164 -26.65 -8.13 12.48
CA LEU A 164 -26.52 -6.76 12.99
C LEU A 164 -26.57 -6.66 14.52
N SER A 165 -27.37 -7.52 15.16
CA SER A 165 -27.48 -7.61 16.61
C SER A 165 -26.20 -8.05 17.33
N GLU A 166 -25.32 -8.78 16.64
CA GLU A 166 -24.06 -9.30 17.14
C GLU A 166 -22.89 -8.33 16.87
N GLY A 167 -23.15 -7.28 16.10
CA GLY A 167 -22.14 -6.28 15.72
C GLY A 167 -21.38 -5.66 16.91
N PRO A 168 -22.04 -5.26 18.01
CA PRO A 168 -21.34 -4.70 19.17
C PRO A 168 -20.29 -5.63 19.81
N GLU A 169 -20.44 -6.94 19.67
CA GLU A 169 -19.49 -7.93 20.20
C GLU A 169 -18.23 -8.11 19.35
N MET A 170 -18.26 -7.53 18.12
CA MET A 170 -17.13 -7.61 17.17
C MET A 170 -16.13 -6.46 17.31
N PHE A 171 -16.45 -5.44 18.11
CA PHE A 171 -15.63 -4.27 18.43
C PHE A 171 -15.17 -4.31 19.89
#